data_162e7c7dae7d1b77e0e1dbeb251afb98
#
_entry.id   162e7c7dae7d1b77e0e1dbeb251afb98
#
_cell.length_a   1.000
_cell.length_b   1.000
_cell.length_c   1.000
_cell.angle_alpha   90.00
_cell.angle_beta   90.00
_cell.angle_gamma   90.00
#
_symmetry.space_group_name_H-M   'P 1'
#
loop_
_entity.id
_entity.type
_entity.pdbx_description
1 polymer ?
#
loop_
_entity_poly.entity_id
_entity_poly.type
_entity_poly.pdbx_seq_one_letter_code
_entity_poly.pdbx_strand_id
1 'polypeptide(L)'
;MPEMDGVTVHKGRMDLEKMQKFIAQSEVAAVVDATHPFATAVSENIRESLKNTEIPYIRLQRETSDIALNKDTIQENHSDVILCSDATECADFLNFTDGNILLTTGSKDLATYSQNEALKDRLFVRVLPGLESISLCEQNGICGKQIIAMQGPFSLE
;
A
#
# COMPACT_ATOMS: atom_id res chain seq x y z
N MET A 1 -2.18 20.94 -0.57
CA MET A 1 -1.09 21.14 -1.55
C MET A 1 -1.10 22.60 -1.90
N PRO A 2 0.05 23.28 -1.95
CA PRO A 2 0.08 24.65 -2.44
C PRO A 2 -0.41 24.67 -3.89
N GLU A 3 -1.18 25.68 -4.24
CA GLU A 3 -1.58 25.92 -5.63
C GLU A 3 -0.31 26.27 -6.43
N MET A 4 -0.07 25.51 -7.45
CA MET A 4 1.04 25.76 -8.40
C MET A 4 0.41 26.25 -9.70
N ASP A 5 0.96 27.32 -10.25
CA ASP A 5 0.50 27.89 -11.52
C ASP A 5 0.65 26.83 -12.65
N GLY A 6 -0.38 26.69 -13.46
CA GLY A 6 -0.43 25.69 -14.54
C GLY A 6 -0.71 24.24 -14.09
N VAL A 7 -1.00 23.98 -12.80
CA VAL A 7 -1.30 22.64 -12.28
C VAL A 7 -2.76 22.52 -11.87
N THR A 8 -3.47 21.53 -12.45
CA THR A 8 -4.82 21.16 -12.05
C THR A 8 -4.78 19.84 -11.26
N VAL A 9 -5.30 19.81 -10.05
CA VAL A 9 -5.35 18.63 -9.19
C VAL A 9 -6.73 18.00 -9.23
N HIS A 10 -6.82 16.79 -9.78
CA HIS A 10 -8.03 15.97 -9.72
C HIS A 10 -7.94 15.04 -8.51
N LYS A 11 -8.92 15.13 -7.61
CA LYS A 11 -8.99 14.30 -6.39
C LYS A 11 -9.95 13.13 -6.60
N GLY A 12 -9.58 11.96 -6.08
CA GLY A 12 -10.40 10.76 -6.09
C GLY A 12 -9.78 9.62 -6.90
N ARG A 13 -10.43 8.46 -6.85
CA ARG A 13 -10.02 7.29 -7.63
C ARG A 13 -10.57 7.39 -9.04
N MET A 14 -9.72 7.15 -10.03
CA MET A 14 -10.10 6.96 -11.42
C MET A 14 -10.04 5.47 -11.75
N ASP A 15 -11.18 4.91 -12.15
CA ASP A 15 -11.26 3.62 -12.80
C ASP A 15 -10.91 3.75 -14.30
N LEU A 16 -10.86 2.63 -15.01
CA LEU A 16 -10.50 2.61 -16.43
C LEU A 16 -11.41 3.52 -17.28
N GLU A 17 -12.72 3.46 -17.07
CA GLU A 17 -13.69 4.25 -17.84
C GLU A 17 -13.49 5.76 -17.64
N LYS A 18 -13.28 6.17 -16.40
CA LYS A 18 -13.02 7.59 -16.07
C LYS A 18 -11.68 8.05 -16.64
N MET A 19 -10.64 7.21 -16.63
CA MET A 19 -9.36 7.52 -17.28
C MET A 19 -9.50 7.70 -18.78
N GLN A 20 -10.18 6.78 -19.47
CA GLN A 20 -10.44 6.87 -20.90
C GLN A 20 -11.22 8.14 -21.24
N LYS A 21 -12.26 8.45 -20.48
CA LYS A 21 -13.06 9.67 -20.67
C LYS A 21 -12.24 10.93 -20.43
N PHE A 22 -11.41 10.96 -19.39
CA PHE A 22 -10.54 12.08 -19.11
C PHE A 22 -9.54 12.33 -20.24
N ILE A 23 -8.88 11.27 -20.71
CA ILE A 23 -7.91 11.34 -21.81
C ILE A 23 -8.59 11.84 -23.11
N ALA A 24 -9.79 11.33 -23.41
CA ALA A 24 -10.52 11.73 -24.61
C ALA A 24 -11.04 13.18 -24.56
N GLN A 25 -11.26 13.73 -23.38
CA GLN A 25 -11.77 15.10 -23.18
C GLN A 25 -10.67 16.14 -22.94
N SER A 26 -9.42 15.70 -22.75
CA SER A 26 -8.28 16.55 -22.47
C SER A 26 -7.25 16.44 -23.58
N GLU A 27 -6.58 17.53 -23.91
CA GLU A 27 -5.45 17.53 -24.86
C GLU A 27 -4.18 17.00 -24.20
N VAL A 28 -4.17 15.69 -23.89
CA VAL A 28 -3.05 15.02 -23.20
C VAL A 28 -1.92 14.76 -24.18
N ALA A 29 -0.78 15.39 -23.97
CA ALA A 29 0.43 15.19 -24.79
C ALA A 29 1.26 13.98 -24.38
N ALA A 30 1.26 13.62 -23.09
CA ALA A 30 1.93 12.45 -22.55
C ALA A 30 1.35 12.09 -21.18
N VAL A 31 1.45 10.82 -20.78
CA VAL A 31 1.07 10.35 -19.43
C VAL A 31 2.30 9.86 -18.69
N VAL A 32 2.55 10.45 -17.52
CA VAL A 32 3.62 10.03 -16.61
C VAL A 32 3.00 9.29 -15.43
N ASP A 33 3.27 8.00 -15.33
CA ASP A 33 2.85 7.17 -14.22
C ASP A 33 3.96 7.15 -13.14
N ALA A 34 3.76 7.93 -12.10
CA ALA A 34 4.65 8.01 -10.93
C ALA A 34 4.03 7.33 -9.69
N THR A 35 3.07 6.42 -9.88
CA THR A 35 2.42 5.71 -8.78
C THR A 35 3.38 4.76 -8.07
N HIS A 36 3.04 4.39 -6.83
CA HIS A 36 3.84 3.44 -6.07
C HIS A 36 3.97 2.10 -6.81
N PRO A 37 5.13 1.40 -6.74
CA PRO A 37 5.34 0.11 -7.42
C PRO A 37 4.23 -0.92 -7.16
N PHE A 38 3.65 -0.94 -5.96
CA PHE A 38 2.55 -1.84 -5.58
C PHE A 38 1.16 -1.41 -6.07
N ALA A 39 1.04 -0.26 -6.73
CA ALA A 39 -0.22 0.20 -7.31
C ALA A 39 -0.45 -0.40 -8.72
N THR A 40 -0.32 -1.71 -8.87
CA THR A 40 -0.38 -2.43 -10.14
C THR A 40 -1.68 -2.18 -10.90
N ALA A 41 -2.82 -2.25 -10.21
CA ALA A 41 -4.14 -2.02 -10.81
C ALA A 41 -4.27 -0.62 -11.45
N VAL A 42 -3.68 0.41 -10.84
CA VAL A 42 -3.71 1.77 -11.41
C VAL A 42 -2.83 1.83 -12.65
N SER A 43 -1.63 1.26 -12.60
CA SER A 43 -0.72 1.21 -13.75
C SER A 43 -1.30 0.42 -14.93
N GLU A 44 -2.03 -0.66 -14.66
CA GLU A 44 -2.75 -1.44 -15.67
C GLU A 44 -3.88 -0.62 -16.31
N ASN A 45 -4.70 0.07 -15.50
CA ASN A 45 -5.76 0.93 -15.97
C ASN A 45 -5.20 2.07 -16.85
N ILE A 46 -4.07 2.66 -16.49
CA ILE A 46 -3.42 3.70 -17.30
C ILE A 46 -3.00 3.12 -18.66
N ARG A 47 -2.31 1.97 -18.68
CA ARG A 47 -1.86 1.33 -19.92
C ARG A 47 -3.04 0.95 -20.82
N GLU A 48 -4.09 0.36 -20.26
CA GLU A 48 -5.26 -0.03 -21.02
C GLU A 48 -6.04 1.19 -21.55
N SER A 49 -6.07 2.30 -20.79
CA SER A 49 -6.70 3.56 -21.26
C SER A 49 -5.96 4.20 -22.43
N LEU A 50 -4.67 3.91 -22.62
CA LEU A 50 -3.83 4.46 -23.68
C LEU A 50 -3.67 3.53 -24.89
N LYS A 51 -4.11 2.28 -24.83
CA LYS A 51 -3.83 1.21 -25.79
C LYS A 51 -4.16 1.55 -27.24
N ASN A 52 -5.21 2.37 -27.46
CA ASN A 52 -5.65 2.77 -28.80
C ASN A 52 -5.36 4.25 -29.09
N THR A 53 -4.37 4.83 -28.42
CA THR A 53 -3.94 6.21 -28.60
C THR A 53 -2.47 6.24 -28.99
N GLU A 54 -2.02 7.36 -29.60
CA GLU A 54 -0.60 7.63 -29.85
C GLU A 54 0.08 8.39 -28.70
N ILE A 55 -0.60 8.53 -27.56
CA ILE A 55 -0.11 9.28 -26.41
C ILE A 55 1.02 8.49 -25.71
N PRO A 56 2.22 9.06 -25.55
CA PRO A 56 3.32 8.40 -24.89
C PRO A 56 3.01 8.07 -23.44
N TYR A 57 3.30 6.82 -23.02
CA TYR A 57 3.26 6.38 -21.64
C TYR A 57 4.68 6.32 -21.08
N ILE A 58 4.92 7.03 -19.98
CA ILE A 58 6.20 7.09 -19.31
C ILE A 58 6.03 6.55 -17.89
N ARG A 59 6.72 5.48 -17.54
CA ARG A 59 6.77 4.97 -16.15
C ARG A 59 7.95 5.56 -15.42
N LEU A 60 7.68 6.38 -14.41
CA LEU A 60 8.70 6.85 -13.47
C LEU A 60 8.89 5.79 -12.39
N GLN A 61 9.98 5.05 -12.46
CA GLN A 61 10.40 4.15 -11.38
C GLN A 61 11.27 4.94 -10.41
N ARG A 62 10.87 4.92 -9.13
CA ARG A 62 11.77 5.35 -8.07
C ARG A 62 12.81 4.25 -7.89
N GLU A 63 14.05 4.62 -7.61
CA GLU A 63 15.01 3.66 -7.10
C GLU A 63 14.40 3.07 -5.82
N THR A 64 13.88 1.87 -5.92
CA THR A 64 13.66 1.05 -4.75
C THR A 64 15.05 0.69 -4.26
N SER A 65 15.36 0.96 -2.99
CA SER A 65 16.46 0.25 -2.36
C SER A 65 16.23 -1.23 -2.69
N ASP A 66 17.08 -1.79 -3.55
CA ASP A 66 17.03 -3.18 -3.98
C ASP A 66 17.34 -4.11 -2.82
N ILE A 67 16.45 -4.14 -1.86
CA ILE A 67 16.18 -5.36 -1.13
C ILE A 67 15.19 -6.11 -2.04
N ALA A 68 15.69 -6.57 -3.17
CA ALA A 68 15.06 -7.67 -3.86
C ALA A 68 15.05 -8.81 -2.84
N LEU A 69 13.91 -9.02 -2.21
CA LEU A 69 13.66 -10.12 -1.27
C LEU A 69 13.63 -11.43 -2.07
N ASN A 70 14.75 -11.78 -2.71
CA ASN A 70 14.98 -13.11 -3.18
C ASN A 70 15.13 -13.99 -1.94
N LYS A 71 14.37 -15.09 -1.87
CA LYS A 71 14.45 -16.06 -0.76
C LYS A 71 15.89 -16.42 -0.41
N ASP A 72 16.76 -16.52 -1.41
CA ASP A 72 18.16 -16.86 -1.26
C ASP A 72 18.99 -15.75 -0.58
N THR A 73 18.72 -14.47 -0.91
CA THR A 73 19.44 -13.30 -0.35
C THR A 73 19.07 -13.03 1.11
N ILE A 74 17.83 -13.37 1.51
CA ILE A 74 17.36 -13.18 2.89
C ILE A 74 18.00 -14.21 3.82
N GLN A 75 18.13 -15.45 3.39
CA GLN A 75 18.76 -16.52 4.19
C GLN A 75 20.23 -16.26 4.49
N GLU A 76 20.95 -15.57 3.59
CA GLU A 76 22.37 -15.27 3.80
C GLU A 76 22.63 -14.07 4.72
N ASN A 77 21.73 -13.06 4.74
CA ASN A 77 21.99 -11.77 5.40
C ASN A 77 21.09 -11.48 6.61
N HIS A 78 19.97 -12.18 6.77
CA HIS A 78 19.00 -11.94 7.85
C HIS A 78 18.39 -13.27 8.33
N SER A 79 19.08 -13.95 9.23
CA SER A 79 18.62 -15.21 9.84
C SER A 79 17.28 -15.08 10.58
N ASP A 80 16.85 -13.86 10.86
CA ASP A 80 15.65 -13.57 11.65
C ASP A 80 14.43 -13.15 10.81
N VAL A 81 14.55 -13.19 9.47
CA VAL A 81 13.45 -12.85 8.56
C VAL A 81 12.72 -14.10 8.11
N ILE A 82 11.42 -14.13 8.33
CA ILE A 82 10.53 -15.21 7.92
C ILE A 82 9.65 -14.74 6.78
N LEU A 83 9.66 -15.47 5.68
CA LEU A 83 8.86 -15.18 4.50
C LEU A 83 7.58 -16.01 4.53
N CYS A 84 6.44 -15.33 4.51
CA CYS A 84 5.13 -15.94 4.36
C CYS A 84 4.57 -15.62 2.97
N SER A 85 3.82 -16.55 2.39
CA SER A 85 3.20 -16.38 1.07
C SER A 85 2.02 -15.41 1.10
N ASP A 86 1.33 -15.36 2.23
CA ASP A 86 0.16 -14.50 2.44
C ASP A 86 -0.07 -14.15 3.92
N ALA A 87 -1.11 -13.37 4.18
CA ALA A 87 -1.47 -12.94 5.53
C ALA A 87 -1.95 -14.09 6.42
N THR A 88 -2.52 -15.14 5.85
CA THR A 88 -3.01 -16.31 6.60
C THR A 88 -1.86 -17.11 7.14
N GLU A 89 -0.88 -17.46 6.29
CA GLU A 89 0.33 -18.16 6.71
C GLU A 89 1.09 -17.34 7.76
N CYS A 90 1.15 -16.02 7.61
CA CYS A 90 1.76 -15.13 8.59
C CYS A 90 1.01 -15.16 9.93
N ALA A 91 -0.32 -15.10 9.92
CA ALA A 91 -1.14 -15.18 11.14
C ALA A 91 -0.97 -16.54 11.83
N ASP A 92 -0.93 -17.63 11.08
CA ASP A 92 -0.70 -18.98 11.62
C ASP A 92 0.67 -19.08 12.29
N PHE A 93 1.72 -18.54 11.65
CA PHE A 93 3.06 -18.49 12.24
C PHE A 93 3.08 -17.70 13.55
N LEU A 94 2.41 -16.55 13.59
CA LEU A 94 2.37 -15.66 14.76
C LEU A 94 1.71 -16.31 15.99
N ASN A 95 0.89 -17.36 15.83
CA ASN A 95 0.33 -18.13 16.94
C ASN A 95 1.40 -18.85 17.78
N PHE A 96 2.56 -19.12 17.21
CA PHE A 96 3.69 -19.78 17.87
C PHE A 96 4.72 -18.80 18.40
N THR A 97 4.42 -17.50 18.40
CA THR A 97 5.30 -16.45 18.92
C THR A 97 4.75 -15.81 20.18
N ASP A 98 5.62 -15.21 20.98
CA ASP A 98 5.26 -14.44 22.15
C ASP A 98 5.45 -12.93 21.93
N GLY A 99 4.88 -12.12 22.84
CA GLY A 99 5.05 -10.66 22.85
C GLY A 99 4.08 -9.92 21.92
N ASN A 100 4.29 -8.62 21.81
CA ASN A 100 3.47 -7.74 20.98
C ASN A 100 3.83 -7.86 19.49
N ILE A 101 2.85 -7.65 18.63
CA ILE A 101 2.97 -7.74 17.17
C ILE A 101 2.71 -6.37 16.58
N LEU A 102 3.67 -5.82 15.83
CA LEU A 102 3.48 -4.59 15.07
C LEU A 102 3.15 -4.91 13.61
N LEU A 103 1.90 -4.71 13.22
CA LEU A 103 1.48 -4.80 11.83
C LEU A 103 1.73 -3.48 11.09
N THR A 104 2.55 -3.53 10.03
CA THR A 104 2.83 -2.37 9.17
C THR A 104 2.19 -2.47 7.78
N THR A 105 1.39 -3.50 7.56
CA THR A 105 0.67 -3.77 6.30
C THR A 105 -0.54 -2.85 6.06
N GLY A 106 -0.88 -2.02 7.04
CA GLY A 106 -2.07 -1.17 6.99
C GLY A 106 -3.33 -1.92 7.43
N SER A 107 -4.50 -1.48 6.98
CA SER A 107 -5.80 -2.01 7.43
C SER A 107 -6.42 -3.07 6.51
N LYS A 108 -5.83 -3.37 5.34
CA LYS A 108 -6.46 -4.25 4.33
C LYS A 108 -6.64 -5.69 4.79
N ASP A 109 -5.59 -6.26 5.39
CA ASP A 109 -5.57 -7.68 5.79
C ASP A 109 -5.82 -7.86 7.30
N LEU A 110 -6.27 -6.79 7.96
CA LEU A 110 -6.41 -6.76 9.41
C LEU A 110 -7.38 -7.83 9.93
N ALA A 111 -8.44 -8.12 9.19
CA ALA A 111 -9.42 -9.15 9.54
C ALA A 111 -8.76 -10.53 9.73
N THR A 112 -7.79 -10.89 8.89
CA THR A 112 -7.08 -12.17 8.97
C THR A 112 -6.36 -12.34 10.30
N TYR A 113 -5.73 -11.28 10.79
CA TYR A 113 -5.00 -11.32 12.08
C TYR A 113 -5.94 -11.19 13.28
N SER A 114 -6.98 -10.36 13.20
CA SER A 114 -7.88 -10.04 14.31
C SER A 114 -8.96 -11.09 14.58
N GLN A 115 -9.22 -12.02 13.64
CA GLN A 115 -10.12 -13.15 13.85
C GLN A 115 -9.60 -14.14 14.90
N ASN A 116 -8.30 -14.15 15.14
CA ASN A 116 -7.69 -14.95 16.19
C ASN A 116 -7.60 -14.13 17.48
N GLU A 117 -8.40 -14.49 18.49
CA GLU A 117 -8.45 -13.80 19.77
C GLU A 117 -7.07 -13.78 20.48
N ALA A 118 -6.27 -14.84 20.33
CA ALA A 118 -4.93 -14.90 20.92
C ALA A 118 -3.95 -13.90 20.31
N LEU A 119 -4.12 -13.55 19.04
CA LEU A 119 -3.31 -12.53 18.38
C LEU A 119 -3.84 -11.13 18.64
N LYS A 120 -5.15 -10.96 18.67
CA LYS A 120 -5.84 -9.66 18.71
C LYS A 120 -5.37 -8.76 19.85
N ASP A 121 -5.22 -9.30 21.04
CA ASP A 121 -4.77 -8.54 22.22
C ASP A 121 -3.29 -8.10 22.12
N ARG A 122 -2.51 -8.75 21.29
CA ARG A 122 -1.09 -8.51 21.07
C ARG A 122 -0.83 -7.55 19.89
N LEU A 123 -1.86 -7.26 19.06
CA LEU A 123 -1.72 -6.48 17.86
C LEU A 123 -1.56 -4.98 18.15
N PHE A 124 -0.58 -4.37 17.51
CA PHE A 124 -0.43 -2.94 17.32
C PHE A 124 -0.40 -2.67 15.83
N VAL A 125 -1.27 -1.82 15.33
CA VAL A 125 -1.48 -1.67 13.88
C VAL A 125 -1.11 -0.28 13.44
N ARG A 126 -0.12 -0.16 12.56
CA ARG A 126 0.22 1.10 11.93
C ARG A 126 -0.62 1.32 10.68
N VAL A 127 -1.40 2.40 10.68
CA VAL A 127 -2.28 2.81 9.58
C VAL A 127 -2.01 4.25 9.17
N LEU A 128 -2.47 4.62 7.99
CA LEU A 128 -2.51 6.02 7.60
C LEU A 128 -3.54 6.79 8.46
N PRO A 129 -3.27 8.07 8.82
CA PRO A 129 -4.17 8.88 9.65
C PRO A 129 -5.39 9.34 8.86
N GLY A 130 -6.28 8.41 8.52
CA GLY A 130 -7.52 8.63 7.80
C GLY A 130 -8.70 7.95 8.48
N LEU A 131 -9.89 8.54 8.40
CA LEU A 131 -11.10 8.00 9.03
C LEU A 131 -11.40 6.57 8.57
N GLU A 132 -11.23 6.28 7.28
CA GLU A 132 -11.46 4.94 6.72
C GLU A 132 -10.55 3.88 7.40
N SER A 133 -9.26 4.18 7.54
CA SER A 133 -8.29 3.26 8.14
C SER A 133 -8.57 3.03 9.62
N ILE A 134 -8.95 4.08 10.35
CA ILE A 134 -9.28 3.99 11.78
C ILE A 134 -10.59 3.22 11.97
N SER A 135 -11.62 3.50 11.17
CA SER A 135 -12.88 2.77 11.22
C SER A 135 -12.72 1.29 10.92
N LEU A 136 -11.84 0.92 9.97
CA LEU A 136 -11.51 -0.48 9.70
C LEU A 136 -10.82 -1.16 10.90
N CYS A 137 -9.97 -0.45 11.63
CA CYS A 137 -9.38 -0.97 12.86
C CYS A 137 -10.48 -1.26 13.90
N GLU A 138 -11.37 -0.31 14.14
CA GLU A 138 -12.47 -0.47 15.11
C GLU A 138 -13.42 -1.60 14.73
N GLN A 139 -13.78 -1.73 13.45
CA GLN A 139 -14.61 -2.84 12.94
C GLN A 139 -13.99 -4.21 13.18
N ASN A 140 -12.66 -4.28 13.23
CA ASN A 140 -11.91 -5.49 13.53
C ASN A 140 -11.59 -5.64 15.03
N GLY A 141 -12.15 -4.78 15.89
CA GLY A 141 -11.97 -4.82 17.33
C GLY A 141 -10.59 -4.36 17.80
N ILE A 142 -9.83 -3.66 16.96
CA ILE A 142 -8.56 -3.02 17.31
C ILE A 142 -8.86 -1.57 17.67
N CYS A 143 -8.53 -1.15 18.88
CA CYS A 143 -8.88 0.19 19.36
C CYS A 143 -7.83 0.80 20.30
N GLY A 144 -7.99 2.08 20.57
CA GLY A 144 -7.18 2.83 21.53
C GLY A 144 -5.69 2.78 21.20
N LYS A 145 -4.87 2.34 22.17
CA LYS A 145 -3.41 2.29 22.06
C LYS A 145 -2.88 1.31 21.02
N GLN A 146 -3.72 0.41 20.53
CA GLN A 146 -3.36 -0.55 19.50
C GLN A 146 -3.30 0.10 18.10
N ILE A 147 -3.89 1.28 17.92
CA ILE A 147 -3.88 2.00 16.64
C ILE A 147 -2.76 3.03 16.64
N ILE A 148 -1.81 2.88 15.70
CA ILE A 148 -0.71 3.82 15.47
C ILE A 148 -1.00 4.54 14.14
N ALA A 149 -1.68 5.68 14.21
CA ALA A 149 -2.05 6.46 13.03
C ALA A 149 -0.91 7.42 12.66
N MET A 150 -0.04 7.01 11.72
CA MET A 150 1.08 7.84 11.28
C MET A 150 1.44 7.64 9.80
N GLN A 151 1.90 8.72 9.19
CA GLN A 151 2.33 8.78 7.80
C GLN A 151 3.82 9.09 7.74
N GLY A 152 4.56 8.32 6.91
CA GLY A 152 5.97 8.63 6.62
C GLY A 152 6.16 9.94 5.81
N PRO A 153 7.42 10.34 5.56
CA PRO A 153 8.62 9.55 5.86
C PRO A 153 8.93 9.47 7.37
N PHE A 154 9.60 8.38 7.77
CA PHE A 154 10.04 8.17 9.15
C PHE A 154 11.53 8.46 9.24
N SER A 155 11.97 9.22 10.27
CA SER A 155 13.38 9.38 10.61
C SER A 155 13.83 8.28 11.58
N LEU A 156 15.13 8.10 11.67
CA LEU A 156 15.76 7.21 12.66
C LEU A 156 16.02 7.92 14.00
N GLU A 157 15.54 9.16 14.15
CA GLU A 157 15.66 9.94 15.38
C GLU A 157 14.52 9.69 16.35
#